data_a5686ca6dcbf76759cf9dda1d9e50ed2
#
_entry.id   a5686ca6dcbf76759cf9dda1d9e50ed2
#
_cell.length_a   1.000
_cell.length_b   1.000
_cell.length_c   1.000
_cell.angle_alpha   90.00
_cell.angle_beta   90.00
_cell.angle_gamma   90.00
#
_symmetry.space_group_name_H-M   'P 1'
#
loop_
_entity.id
_entity.type
_entity.pdbx_description
1 polymer ?
#
loop_
_entity_poly.entity_id
_entity_poly.type
_entity_poly.pdbx_seq_one_letter_code
_entity_poly.pdbx_strand_id
1 'polypeptide(L)' 'MCVGVPAKVIKKMEYSAIVDVMGSQTTVGTIFVPEVVLGDYVIVHAGQAMSIVDETYARESVAEWRKLVDARNSEAVK' A
#
# COMPACT_ATOMS: atom_id res chain seq x y z
N MET A 1 -16.45 4.49 -3.97
CA MET A 1 -15.15 4.30 -4.64
C MET A 1 -14.17 3.71 -3.65
N CYS A 2 -13.59 2.62 -3.99
CA CYS A 2 -12.59 2.04 -3.11
C CYS A 2 -11.22 2.62 -3.43
N VAL A 3 -10.63 3.28 -2.47
CA VAL A 3 -9.28 3.81 -2.60
C VAL A 3 -8.37 2.91 -1.80
N GLY A 4 -7.56 2.12 -2.48
CA GLY A 4 -6.58 1.28 -1.80
C GLY A 4 -5.46 2.13 -1.23
N VAL A 5 -4.87 1.65 -0.15
CA VAL A 5 -3.69 2.31 0.43
C VAL A 5 -2.47 1.90 -0.38
N PRO A 6 -1.61 2.85 -0.78
CA PRO A 6 -0.37 2.50 -1.46
C PRO A 6 0.54 1.69 -0.55
N ALA A 7 1.13 0.65 -1.10
CA ALA A 7 2.02 -0.24 -0.37
C ALA A 7 3.30 -0.44 -1.17
N LYS A 8 4.43 -0.46 -0.48
CA LYS A 8 5.73 -0.63 -1.12
C LYS A 8 6.09 -2.11 -1.17
N VAL A 9 6.46 -2.60 -2.35
CA VAL A 9 6.88 -3.99 -2.54
C VAL A 9 8.28 -4.15 -1.95
N ILE A 10 8.40 -4.99 -0.93
CA ILE A 10 9.67 -5.25 -0.26
C ILE A 10 10.22 -6.64 -0.55
N LYS A 11 9.39 -7.54 -1.09
CA LYS A 11 9.85 -8.86 -1.54
C LYS A 11 8.89 -9.34 -2.63
N LYS A 12 9.45 -9.88 -3.70
CA LYS A 12 8.66 -10.40 -4.82
C LYS A 12 8.81 -11.91 -4.88
N MET A 13 7.69 -12.61 -4.97
CA MET A 13 7.61 -14.04 -5.19
C MET A 13 6.92 -14.29 -6.52
N GLU A 14 6.75 -15.56 -6.91
CA GLU A 14 6.25 -15.90 -8.24
C GLU A 14 4.86 -15.34 -8.52
N TYR A 15 3.93 -15.52 -7.58
CA TYR A 15 2.53 -15.11 -7.76
C TYR A 15 2.07 -14.16 -6.66
N SER A 16 2.98 -13.71 -5.83
CA SER A 16 2.67 -12.85 -4.70
C SER A 16 3.83 -11.93 -4.38
N ALA A 17 3.61 -11.02 -3.46
CA ALA A 17 4.64 -10.14 -2.98
C ALA A 17 4.36 -9.78 -1.53
N ILE A 18 5.41 -9.51 -0.77
CA ILE A 18 5.28 -8.92 0.54
C ILE A 18 5.37 -7.41 0.36
N VAL A 19 4.41 -6.69 0.89
CA VAL A 19 4.36 -5.24 0.80
C VAL A 19 4.31 -4.63 2.19
N ASP A 20 4.83 -3.42 2.30
CA ASP A 20 4.81 -2.63 3.52
C ASP A 20 3.73 -1.56 3.39
N VAL A 21 2.77 -1.60 4.29
CA VAL A 21 1.70 -0.61 4.36
C VAL A 21 1.88 0.16 5.66
N MET A 22 2.51 1.34 5.57
CA MET A 22 2.69 2.23 6.72
C MET A 22 3.35 1.53 7.91
N GLY A 23 4.36 0.72 7.66
CA GLY A 23 5.09 -0.02 8.70
C GLY A 23 4.59 -1.43 8.95
N SER A 24 3.47 -1.80 8.39
CA SER A 24 2.88 -3.14 8.55
C SER A 24 3.09 -3.95 7.29
N GLN A 25 3.66 -5.14 7.41
CA GLN A 25 3.94 -5.99 6.26
C GLN A 25 2.84 -7.01 6.06
N THR A 26 2.46 -7.23 4.82
CA THR A 26 1.46 -8.22 4.46
C THR A 26 1.78 -8.84 3.10
N THR A 27 1.28 -10.04 2.86
CA THR A 27 1.44 -10.73 1.58
C THR A 27 0.20 -10.45 0.72
N VAL A 28 0.44 -10.07 -0.54
CA VAL A 28 -0.64 -9.81 -1.49
C VAL A 28 -0.39 -10.58 -2.77
N GLY A 29 -1.47 -10.89 -3.51
CA GLY A 29 -1.36 -11.50 -4.83
C GLY A 29 -0.93 -10.48 -5.87
N THR A 30 -0.24 -10.93 -6.91
CA THR A 30 0.26 -10.06 -7.97
C THR A 30 -0.23 -10.48 -9.36
N ILE A 31 -1.33 -11.22 -9.43
CA ILE A 31 -1.83 -11.72 -10.73
C ILE A 31 -2.27 -10.58 -11.66
N PHE A 32 -2.69 -9.43 -11.10
CA PHE A 32 -3.12 -8.27 -11.89
C PHE A 32 -1.95 -7.40 -12.30
N VAL A 33 -0.81 -7.52 -11.62
CA VAL A 33 0.39 -6.71 -11.89
C VAL A 33 1.63 -7.61 -11.84
N PRO A 34 1.72 -8.60 -12.72
CA PRO A 34 2.84 -9.56 -12.68
C PRO A 34 4.20 -8.91 -12.96
N GLU A 35 4.21 -7.74 -13.59
CA GLU A 35 5.41 -6.98 -13.89
C GLU A 35 5.99 -6.21 -12.70
N VAL A 36 5.32 -6.21 -11.57
CA VAL A 36 5.77 -5.47 -10.39
C VAL A 36 7.14 -5.96 -9.91
N VAL A 37 7.98 -5.03 -9.47
CA VAL A 37 9.33 -5.33 -8.98
C VAL A 37 9.55 -4.70 -7.61
N LEU A 38 10.63 -5.09 -6.95
CA LEU A 38 11.02 -4.54 -5.65
C LEU A 38 11.12 -3.02 -5.73
N GLY A 39 10.57 -2.37 -4.73
CA GLY A 39 10.58 -0.91 -4.64
C GLY A 39 9.39 -0.24 -5.28
N ASP A 40 8.61 -0.95 -6.08
CA ASP A 40 7.39 -0.40 -6.65
C ASP A 40 6.34 -0.16 -5.58
N TYR A 41 5.50 0.84 -5.81
CA TYR A 41 4.32 1.08 -5.00
C TYR A 41 3.10 0.56 -5.73
N VAL A 42 2.25 -0.15 -5.01
CA VAL A 42 1.02 -0.73 -5.57
C VAL A 42 -0.17 -0.35 -4.73
N ILE A 43 -1.32 -0.29 -5.37
CA ILE A 43 -2.59 -0.13 -4.67
C ILE A 43 -3.11 -1.54 -4.35
N VAL A 44 -3.38 -1.79 -3.08
CA VAL A 44 -3.85 -3.09 -2.61
C VAL A 44 -5.33 -3.01 -2.28
N HIS A 45 -6.08 -3.97 -2.76
CA HIS A 45 -7.50 -4.09 -2.46
C HIS A 45 -7.86 -5.58 -2.37
N ALA A 46 -8.53 -5.96 -1.30
CA ALA A 46 -8.95 -7.33 -1.06
C ALA A 46 -7.80 -8.35 -1.15
N GLY A 47 -6.63 -7.98 -0.63
CA GLY A 47 -5.47 -8.87 -0.61
C GLY A 47 -4.74 -9.00 -1.95
N GLN A 48 -5.09 -8.18 -2.95
CA GLN A 48 -4.49 -8.20 -4.27
C GLN A 48 -3.89 -6.84 -4.62
N ALA A 49 -2.70 -6.87 -5.22
CA ALA A 49 -2.14 -5.66 -5.83
C ALA A 49 -2.88 -5.40 -7.13
N MET A 50 -3.54 -4.26 -7.23
CA MET A 50 -4.44 -3.95 -8.35
C MET A 50 -3.76 -3.10 -9.41
N SER A 51 -2.87 -2.21 -9.01
CA SER A 51 -2.17 -1.35 -9.96
C SER A 51 -0.85 -0.89 -9.38
N ILE A 52 0.09 -0.57 -10.25
CA ILE A 52 1.37 0.03 -9.88
C ILE A 52 1.18 1.54 -9.97
N VAL A 53 1.62 2.27 -8.95
CA VAL A 53 1.48 3.72 -8.91
C VAL A 53 2.85 4.39 -8.81
N ASP A 54 2.87 5.65 -9.22
CA ASP A 54 4.06 6.48 -9.14
C ASP A 54 4.46 6.70 -7.67
N GLU A 55 5.76 6.70 -7.41
CA GLU A 55 6.31 6.90 -6.06
C GLU A 55 5.85 8.23 -5.45
N THR A 56 5.83 9.29 -6.23
CA THR A 56 5.37 10.60 -5.74
C THR A 56 3.92 10.54 -5.30
N TYR A 57 3.07 9.92 -6.10
CA TYR A 57 1.67 9.74 -5.76
C TYR A 57 1.52 8.91 -4.48
N ALA A 58 2.29 7.84 -4.36
CA ALA A 58 2.22 6.97 -3.20
C ALA A 58 2.63 7.71 -1.92
N ARG A 59 3.68 8.50 -1.96
CA ARG A 59 4.14 9.29 -0.83
C ARG A 59 3.09 10.28 -0.36
N GLU A 60 2.47 11.00 -1.29
CA GLU A 60 1.41 11.96 -0.98
C GLU A 60 0.20 11.27 -0.36
N SER A 61 -0.20 10.13 -0.93
CA SER A 61 -1.34 9.37 -0.41
C SER A 61 -1.09 8.85 1.00
N VAL A 62 0.09 8.32 1.26
CA VAL A 62 0.46 7.83 2.59
C VAL A 62 0.45 8.99 3.60
N ALA A 63 0.96 10.15 3.22
CA ALA A 63 0.96 11.33 4.10
C ALA A 63 -0.48 11.72 4.48
N GLU A 64 -1.40 11.69 3.53
CA GLU A 64 -2.80 12.00 3.81
C GLU A 64 -3.45 10.96 4.73
N TRP A 65 -3.18 9.67 4.50
CA TRP A 65 -3.68 8.61 5.36
C TRP A 65 -3.17 8.77 6.79
N ARG A 66 -1.90 9.12 6.95
CA ARG A 66 -1.32 9.35 8.28
C ARG A 66 -2.01 10.51 8.99
N LYS A 67 -2.30 11.58 8.28
CA LYS A 67 -3.03 12.72 8.86
C LYS A 67 -4.39 12.30 9.38
N LEU A 68 -5.11 11.49 8.62
CA LEU A 68 -6.41 10.99 9.04
C LEU A 68 -6.31 10.12 10.30
N VAL A 69 -5.34 9.24 10.34
CA VAL A 69 -5.12 8.35 11.50
C VAL A 69 -4.73 9.18 12.72
N ASP A 70 -3.82 10.13 12.57
CA ASP A 70 -3.38 10.98 13.68
C ASP A 70 -4.52 11.84 14.22
N ALA A 71 -5.34 12.41 13.36
CA ALA A 71 -6.50 13.19 13.77
C ALA A 71 -7.50 12.34 14.54
N ARG A 72 -7.73 11.11 14.09
CA ARG A 72 -8.63 10.17 14.75
C ARG A 72 -8.10 9.76 16.11
N ASN A 73 -6.81 9.51 16.22
CA ASN A 73 -6.18 9.16 17.48
C ASN A 73 -6.23 10.32 18.47
N SER A 74 -6.04 11.55 18.00
CA SER A 74 -6.13 12.75 18.85
C SER A 74 -7.53 12.88 19.43
N GLU A 75 -8.56 12.61 18.66
CA GLU A 75 -9.94 12.63 19.13
C GLU A 75 -10.20 11.53 20.15
N ALA A 76 -9.65 10.35 19.92
CA ALA A 76 -9.85 9.21 20.82
C ALA A 76 -9.21 9.43 22.19
N VAL A 77 -8.18 10.25 22.28
CA VAL A 77 -7.47 10.54 23.54
C VAL A 77 -8.22 11.51 24.41
N LYS A 78 -9.12 12.26 23.85
CA LYS A 78 -9.96 13.17 24.62
C LYS A 78 -10.97 12.39 25.43
#